data_9e7e969ac75681a4dd1844bdcf0ff404
#
_entry.id   9e7e969ac75681a4dd1844bdcf0ff404
#
_cell.length_a   1.000
_cell.length_b   1.000
_cell.length_c   1.000
_cell.angle_alpha   90.00
_cell.angle_beta   90.00
_cell.angle_gamma   90.00
#
_symmetry.space_group_name_H-M   'P 1'
#
loop_
_entity.id
_entity.type
_entity.pdbx_description
1 polymer ?
#
loop_
_entity_poly.entity_id
_entity_poly.type
_entity_poly.pdbx_seq_one_letter_code
_entity_poly.pdbx_strand_id
1 'polypeptide(L)'
;MTVVLDHLAIGTRALSGGWELFGGVLGGTWAYGGDSPGYWWGQLEFAAGPKIELLTPTGGPDAAFLDRFLAARGAGPHHFNFLVTDIEDALARIKASGIEPIGVNLANPEWKEAFLHPRNAHGIVIQVAQQGSTPPSAPPRELPEPGPPARFDLIEHHVSDLDGAVRLFRDVLDGQLAAAGAGIAELTWPGGKRIKLVRADGLPLGGALHHIRFTRTAAALSADDRERAGLLAKHLGLTVELAG
;
A
#
# COMPACT_ATOMS: atom_id res chain seq x y z
N MET A 1 18.38 -12.20 -0.86
CA MET A 1 17.26 -11.49 -0.20
C MET A 1 15.94 -11.88 -0.86
N THR A 2 14.87 -12.09 -0.10
CA THR A 2 13.50 -12.20 -0.62
C THR A 2 12.77 -10.90 -0.38
N VAL A 3 11.99 -10.44 -1.36
CA VAL A 3 11.17 -9.23 -1.28
C VAL A 3 9.70 -9.60 -1.47
N VAL A 4 8.83 -9.04 -0.64
CA VAL A 4 7.38 -9.25 -0.72
C VAL A 4 6.67 -7.90 -0.68
N LEU A 5 5.79 -7.63 -1.64
CA LEU A 5 4.87 -6.50 -1.56
C LEU A 5 3.90 -6.78 -0.40
N ASP A 6 4.07 -6.13 0.75
CA ASP A 6 3.30 -6.45 1.96
C ASP A 6 1.95 -5.74 1.99
N HIS A 7 1.95 -4.42 1.89
CA HIS A 7 0.72 -3.64 1.97
C HIS A 7 0.75 -2.35 1.14
N LEU A 8 -0.45 -1.84 0.89
CA LEU A 8 -0.71 -0.46 0.49
C LEU A 8 -1.20 0.31 1.71
N ALA A 9 -0.50 1.36 2.09
CA ALA A 9 -0.92 2.24 3.17
C ALA A 9 -1.74 3.42 2.65
N ILE A 10 -2.78 3.78 3.41
CA ILE A 10 -3.72 4.86 3.11
C ILE A 10 -3.75 5.80 4.30
N GLY A 11 -3.37 7.06 4.08
CA GLY A 11 -3.50 8.11 5.08
C GLY A 11 -4.93 8.65 5.13
N THR A 12 -5.52 8.73 6.32
CA THR A 12 -6.87 9.27 6.51
C THR A 12 -7.04 9.87 7.91
N ARG A 13 -7.97 10.82 8.06
CA ARG A 13 -8.45 11.29 9.38
C ARG A 13 -9.71 10.57 9.84
N ALA A 14 -10.34 9.78 8.96
CA ALA A 14 -11.59 9.09 9.22
C ALA A 14 -11.42 7.57 9.06
N LEU A 15 -10.94 6.91 10.12
CA LEU A 15 -10.74 5.47 10.14
C LEU A 15 -12.03 4.69 9.90
N SER A 16 -13.17 5.17 10.41
CA SER A 16 -14.45 4.48 10.29
C SER A 16 -14.85 4.17 8.85
N GLY A 17 -14.60 5.11 7.91
CA GLY A 17 -14.84 4.87 6.48
C GLY A 17 -13.93 3.80 5.89
N GLY A 18 -12.68 3.73 6.36
CA GLY A 18 -11.72 2.69 5.96
C GLY A 18 -12.12 1.31 6.51
N TRP A 19 -12.51 1.24 7.78
CA TRP A 19 -13.02 0.00 8.38
C TRP A 19 -14.26 -0.51 7.67
N GLU A 20 -15.20 0.37 7.39
CA GLU A 20 -16.42 0.03 6.69
C GLU A 20 -16.17 -0.49 5.27
N LEU A 21 -15.30 0.18 4.51
CA LEU A 21 -14.96 -0.25 3.16
C LEU A 21 -14.21 -1.58 3.17
N PHE A 22 -13.06 -1.61 3.85
CA PHE A 22 -12.13 -2.72 3.72
C PHE A 22 -12.51 -3.93 4.60
N GLY A 23 -13.08 -3.70 5.78
CA GLY A 23 -13.59 -4.77 6.65
C GLY A 23 -15.03 -5.14 6.28
N GLY A 24 -15.96 -4.21 6.44
CA GLY A 24 -17.40 -4.47 6.27
C GLY A 24 -17.79 -4.86 4.85
N VAL A 25 -17.40 -4.08 3.84
CA VAL A 25 -17.82 -4.34 2.45
C VAL A 25 -16.93 -5.37 1.77
N LEU A 26 -15.62 -5.27 1.91
CA LEU A 26 -14.64 -6.10 1.19
C LEU A 26 -14.16 -7.33 1.97
N GLY A 27 -14.64 -7.51 3.21
CA GLY A 27 -14.41 -8.71 4.01
C GLY A 27 -12.95 -8.91 4.43
N GLY A 28 -12.18 -7.82 4.54
CA GLY A 28 -10.85 -7.85 5.13
C GLY A 28 -10.91 -8.16 6.61
N THR A 29 -9.99 -8.98 7.09
CA THR A 29 -9.87 -9.38 8.49
C THR A 29 -8.67 -8.70 9.15
N TRP A 30 -8.76 -8.49 10.46
CA TRP A 30 -7.68 -7.86 11.20
C TRP A 30 -6.40 -8.69 11.17
N ALA A 31 -5.32 -8.08 10.70
CA ALA A 31 -3.99 -8.67 10.75
C ALA A 31 -3.25 -8.24 12.02
N TYR A 32 -2.95 -6.97 12.15
CA TYR A 32 -2.41 -6.36 13.36
C TYR A 32 -2.34 -4.84 13.21
N GLY A 33 -2.02 -4.15 14.31
CA GLY A 33 -1.88 -2.70 14.33
C GLY A 33 -1.56 -2.19 15.73
N GLY A 34 -1.39 -0.91 15.87
CA GLY A 34 -1.07 -0.29 17.14
C GLY A 34 -0.80 1.20 17.07
N ASP A 35 -0.40 1.73 18.21
CA ASP A 35 0.03 3.11 18.36
C ASP A 35 1.52 3.23 18.02
N SER A 36 1.83 4.28 17.26
CA SER A 36 3.18 4.77 17.07
C SER A 36 3.25 6.21 17.56
N PRO A 37 4.43 6.75 17.88
CA PRO A 37 4.55 8.16 18.20
C PRO A 37 3.92 9.03 17.09
N GLY A 38 2.84 9.75 17.42
CA GLY A 38 2.15 10.69 16.54
C GLY A 38 1.13 10.11 15.57
N TYR A 39 1.00 8.81 15.41
CA TYR A 39 -0.02 8.21 14.56
C TYR A 39 -0.44 6.83 15.03
N TRP A 40 -1.65 6.45 14.66
CA TRP A 40 -2.16 5.10 14.79
C TRP A 40 -2.15 4.42 13.42
N TRP A 41 -1.91 3.11 13.40
CA TRP A 41 -1.92 2.30 12.19
C TRP A 41 -2.58 0.95 12.42
N GLY A 42 -3.20 0.40 11.36
CA GLY A 42 -3.80 -0.93 11.43
C GLY A 42 -3.98 -1.54 10.06
N GLN A 43 -3.77 -2.85 10.00
CA GLN A 43 -3.74 -3.62 8.75
C GLN A 43 -4.88 -4.61 8.67
N LEU A 44 -5.48 -4.69 7.49
CA LEU A 44 -6.45 -5.71 7.11
C LEU A 44 -5.85 -6.60 6.02
N GLU A 45 -6.01 -7.90 6.19
CA GLU A 45 -5.66 -8.90 5.18
C GLU A 45 -6.91 -9.42 4.47
N PHE A 46 -6.72 -9.90 3.24
CA PHE A 46 -7.78 -10.41 2.37
C PHE A 46 -7.51 -11.86 1.99
N ALA A 47 -8.46 -12.50 1.31
CA ALA A 47 -8.31 -13.90 0.86
C ALA A 47 -7.06 -14.12 -0.03
N ALA A 48 -6.56 -13.08 -0.69
CA ALA A 48 -5.27 -13.03 -1.38
C ALA A 48 -4.88 -11.59 -1.67
N GLY A 49 -3.62 -11.36 -2.06
CA GLY A 49 -3.07 -10.06 -2.42
C GLY A 49 -2.32 -9.38 -1.27
N PRO A 50 -1.92 -8.13 -1.43
CA PRO A 50 -1.32 -7.34 -0.36
C PRO A 50 -2.37 -6.95 0.70
N LYS A 51 -1.92 -6.59 1.89
CA LYS A 51 -2.78 -6.00 2.91
C LYS A 51 -3.11 -4.54 2.58
N ILE A 52 -4.15 -4.01 3.21
CA ILE A 52 -4.39 -2.57 3.32
C ILE A 52 -3.99 -2.14 4.72
N GLU A 53 -3.21 -1.05 4.81
CA GLU A 53 -2.91 -0.38 6.06
C GLU A 53 -3.62 0.97 6.10
N LEU A 54 -4.27 1.29 7.22
CA LEU A 54 -4.84 2.61 7.48
C LEU A 54 -3.96 3.35 8.47
N LEU A 55 -3.61 4.60 8.14
CA LEU A 55 -2.81 5.49 8.95
C LEU A 55 -3.64 6.70 9.35
N THR A 56 -3.67 7.05 10.65
CA THR A 56 -4.32 8.28 11.10
C THR A 56 -3.44 9.03 12.10
N PRO A 57 -3.29 10.36 11.97
CA PRO A 57 -2.53 11.13 12.94
C PRO A 57 -3.23 11.17 14.29
N THR A 58 -2.47 10.99 15.38
CA THR A 58 -2.95 11.09 16.76
C THR A 58 -2.48 12.39 17.43
N GLY A 59 -1.73 13.22 16.71
CA GLY A 59 -1.23 14.52 17.16
C GLY A 59 0.23 14.50 17.65
N GLY A 60 0.76 15.67 17.90
CA GLY A 60 2.16 15.85 18.32
C GLY A 60 3.16 15.96 17.17
N PRO A 61 4.46 16.17 17.49
CA PRO A 61 5.48 16.46 16.48
C PRO A 61 5.72 15.29 15.51
N ASP A 62 5.56 14.07 15.97
CA ASP A 62 5.80 12.87 15.16
C ASP A 62 4.67 12.59 14.18
N ALA A 63 3.48 13.23 14.35
CA ALA A 63 2.40 13.21 13.36
C ALA A 63 2.69 14.10 12.13
N ALA A 64 3.68 14.96 12.19
CA ALA A 64 3.88 16.04 11.22
C ALA A 64 4.03 15.55 9.75
N PHE A 65 4.57 14.37 9.51
CA PHE A 65 4.68 13.83 8.15
C PHE A 65 3.29 13.50 7.57
N LEU A 66 2.43 12.86 8.37
CA LEU A 66 1.09 12.46 7.97
C LEU A 66 0.15 13.66 7.91
N ASP A 67 0.29 14.62 8.84
CA ASP A 67 -0.45 15.88 8.79
C ASP A 67 -0.13 16.69 7.53
N ARG A 68 1.15 16.79 7.15
CA ARG A 68 1.56 17.45 5.90
C ARG A 68 1.00 16.73 4.67
N PHE A 69 1.05 15.39 4.67
CA PHE A 69 0.47 14.61 3.58
C PHE A 69 -1.02 14.89 3.43
N LEU A 70 -1.78 14.78 4.52
CA LEU A 70 -3.23 14.97 4.52
C LEU A 70 -3.64 16.43 4.21
N ALA A 71 -2.86 17.40 4.65
CA ALA A 71 -3.10 18.83 4.31
C ALA A 71 -2.85 19.11 2.83
N ALA A 72 -1.84 18.49 2.23
CA ALA A 72 -1.46 18.74 0.83
C ALA A 72 -2.28 17.93 -0.18
N ARG A 73 -2.73 16.72 0.17
CA ARG A 73 -3.33 15.76 -0.76
C ARG A 73 -4.72 15.26 -0.35
N GLY A 74 -5.15 15.53 0.89
CA GLY A 74 -6.32 14.87 1.48
C GLY A 74 -6.03 13.43 1.87
N ALA A 75 -7.08 12.66 2.17
CA ALA A 75 -6.98 11.22 2.35
C ALA A 75 -6.54 10.56 1.03
N GLY A 76 -5.74 9.50 1.12
CA GLY A 76 -5.27 8.82 -0.08
C GLY A 76 -4.13 7.85 0.13
N PRO A 77 -3.65 7.23 -0.97
CA PRO A 77 -2.50 6.33 -0.98
C PRO A 77 -1.26 7.06 -0.47
N HIS A 78 -0.65 6.52 0.60
CA HIS A 78 0.54 7.10 1.23
C HIS A 78 1.81 6.40 0.78
N HIS A 79 1.88 5.06 0.91
CA HIS A 79 3.07 4.31 0.52
C HIS A 79 2.76 2.86 0.13
N PHE A 80 3.67 2.27 -0.66
CA PHE A 80 3.80 0.83 -0.80
C PHE A 80 4.83 0.33 0.21
N ASN A 81 4.53 -0.74 0.93
CA ASN A 81 5.50 -1.41 1.77
C ASN A 81 6.00 -2.70 1.11
N PHE A 82 7.33 -2.87 1.15
CA PHE A 82 8.00 -4.11 0.75
C PHE A 82 8.75 -4.68 1.95
N LEU A 83 8.33 -5.86 2.40
CA LEU A 83 9.09 -6.61 3.39
C LEU A 83 10.26 -7.33 2.73
N VAL A 84 11.41 -7.24 3.37
CA VAL A 84 12.66 -7.88 2.95
C VAL A 84 13.21 -8.78 4.04
N THR A 85 13.91 -9.83 3.66
CA THR A 85 14.58 -10.72 4.63
C THR A 85 15.89 -10.15 5.14
N ASP A 86 16.47 -9.16 4.45
CA ASP A 86 17.73 -8.49 4.77
C ASP A 86 17.67 -7.03 4.33
N ILE A 87 17.52 -6.12 5.30
CA ILE A 87 17.40 -4.69 5.03
C ILE A 87 18.73 -4.08 4.56
N GLU A 88 19.87 -4.62 4.99
CA GLU A 88 21.18 -4.08 4.60
C GLU A 88 21.47 -4.41 3.13
N ASP A 89 21.15 -5.63 2.67
CA ASP A 89 21.21 -6.00 1.25
C ASP A 89 20.24 -5.14 0.40
N ALA A 90 19.03 -4.91 0.90
CA ALA A 90 18.05 -4.03 0.24
C ALA A 90 18.59 -2.60 0.09
N LEU A 91 19.15 -2.03 1.14
CA LEU A 91 19.75 -0.69 1.12
C LEU A 91 20.94 -0.62 0.15
N ALA A 92 21.78 -1.66 0.10
CA ALA A 92 22.88 -1.72 -0.86
C ALA A 92 22.39 -1.72 -2.32
N ARG A 93 21.34 -2.49 -2.65
CA ARG A 93 20.72 -2.50 -3.99
C ARG A 93 20.09 -1.15 -4.35
N ILE A 94 19.37 -0.54 -3.41
CA ILE A 94 18.79 0.79 -3.59
C ILE A 94 19.87 1.81 -3.95
N LYS A 95 20.95 1.86 -3.16
CA LYS A 95 22.09 2.77 -3.42
C LYS A 95 22.79 2.48 -4.74
N ALA A 96 22.99 1.21 -5.07
CA ALA A 96 23.57 0.80 -6.35
C ALA A 96 22.74 1.22 -7.57
N SER A 97 21.42 1.39 -7.40
CA SER A 97 20.52 1.93 -8.43
C SER A 97 20.56 3.46 -8.57
N GLY A 98 21.38 4.15 -7.77
CA GLY A 98 21.50 5.61 -7.75
C GLY A 98 20.43 6.31 -6.89
N ILE A 99 19.66 5.58 -6.09
CA ILE A 99 18.66 6.14 -5.19
C ILE A 99 19.23 6.22 -3.77
N GLU A 100 19.22 7.42 -3.17
CA GLU A 100 19.56 7.56 -1.76
C GLU A 100 18.32 7.36 -0.90
N PRO A 101 18.28 6.33 -0.02
CA PRO A 101 17.17 6.09 0.89
C PRO A 101 17.12 7.18 1.97
N ILE A 102 15.91 7.49 2.44
CA ILE A 102 15.65 8.47 3.50
C ILE A 102 15.02 7.78 4.71
N GLY A 103 15.08 8.42 5.89
CA GLY A 103 14.44 7.90 7.10
C GLY A 103 14.93 6.51 7.51
N VAL A 104 16.21 6.19 7.25
CA VAL A 104 16.79 4.89 7.59
C VAL A 104 16.82 4.71 9.10
N ASN A 105 16.11 3.71 9.60
CA ASN A 105 16.07 3.32 11.01
C ASN A 105 16.36 1.83 11.16
N LEU A 106 17.54 1.49 11.66
CA LEU A 106 17.98 0.10 11.88
C LEU A 106 18.09 -0.23 13.37
N ALA A 107 17.74 0.71 14.26
CA ALA A 107 17.95 0.56 15.69
C ALA A 107 16.95 -0.39 16.36
N ASN A 108 15.74 -0.49 15.81
CA ASN A 108 14.72 -1.39 16.36
C ASN A 108 14.82 -2.78 15.69
N PRO A 109 15.20 -3.85 16.42
CA PRO A 109 15.33 -5.19 15.86
C PRO A 109 13.98 -5.78 15.39
N GLU A 110 12.87 -5.33 15.96
CA GLU A 110 11.52 -5.81 15.61
C GLU A 110 10.97 -5.11 14.34
N TRP A 111 11.51 -3.94 14.00
CA TRP A 111 11.10 -3.22 12.79
C TRP A 111 12.23 -2.30 12.33
N LYS A 112 12.96 -2.74 11.31
CA LYS A 112 13.96 -1.92 10.61
C LYS A 112 13.34 -1.42 9.32
N GLU A 113 13.60 -0.16 8.97
CA GLU A 113 12.97 0.44 7.79
C GLU A 113 13.81 1.50 7.11
N ALA A 114 13.48 1.76 5.87
CA ALA A 114 13.96 2.88 5.09
C ALA A 114 12.90 3.25 4.05
N PHE A 115 12.98 4.48 3.53
CA PHE A 115 12.01 4.97 2.58
C PHE A 115 12.68 5.47 1.31
N LEU A 116 11.98 5.32 0.18
CA LEU A 116 12.31 6.00 -1.07
C LEU A 116 11.38 7.19 -1.24
N HIS A 117 11.98 8.36 -1.49
CA HIS A 117 11.21 9.58 -1.71
C HIS A 117 10.38 9.46 -3.01
N PRO A 118 9.13 9.96 -3.07
CA PRO A 118 8.27 9.86 -4.25
C PRO A 118 8.89 10.31 -5.57
N ARG A 119 9.83 11.26 -5.56
CA ARG A 119 10.57 11.69 -6.76
C ARG A 119 11.41 10.59 -7.39
N ASN A 120 11.90 9.67 -6.58
CA ASN A 120 12.73 8.54 -7.00
C ASN A 120 11.93 7.23 -7.07
N ALA A 121 10.66 7.27 -6.67
CA ALA A 121 9.77 6.12 -6.57
C ALA A 121 8.46 6.32 -7.34
N HIS A 122 8.53 7.10 -8.43
CA HIS A 122 7.42 7.30 -9.37
C HIS A 122 6.12 7.76 -8.69
N GLY A 123 6.21 8.81 -7.85
CA GLY A 123 5.06 9.54 -7.31
C GLY A 123 4.46 9.02 -6.00
N ILE A 124 4.91 7.87 -5.51
CA ILE A 124 4.48 7.31 -4.22
C ILE A 124 5.69 7.06 -3.31
N VAL A 125 5.53 7.12 -2.00
CA VAL A 125 6.57 6.66 -1.07
C VAL A 125 6.69 5.14 -1.19
N ILE A 126 7.90 4.61 -1.22
CA ILE A 126 8.16 3.19 -1.03
C ILE A 126 8.84 3.02 0.32
N GLN A 127 8.25 2.22 1.19
CA GLN A 127 8.86 1.76 2.42
C GLN A 127 9.45 0.37 2.19
N VAL A 128 10.70 0.19 2.56
CA VAL A 128 11.36 -1.11 2.61
C VAL A 128 11.60 -1.44 4.07
N ALA A 129 11.09 -2.57 4.54
CA ALA A 129 11.16 -2.93 5.94
C ALA A 129 11.58 -4.38 6.15
N GLN A 130 12.32 -4.62 7.23
CA GLN A 130 12.59 -5.95 7.76
C GLN A 130 11.88 -6.10 9.10
N GLN A 131 10.96 -7.05 9.14
CA GLN A 131 10.16 -7.34 10.31
C GLN A 131 10.84 -8.43 11.16
N GLY A 132 10.91 -8.22 12.46
CA GLY A 132 11.23 -9.23 13.46
C GLY A 132 9.99 -10.03 13.89
N SER A 133 9.89 -10.35 15.17
CA SER A 133 8.69 -10.97 15.71
C SER A 133 7.59 -9.94 15.91
N THR A 134 6.38 -10.22 15.42
CA THR A 134 5.22 -9.35 15.65
C THR A 134 4.27 -10.03 16.63
N PRO A 135 4.06 -9.47 17.81
CA PRO A 135 3.06 -10.00 18.73
C PRO A 135 1.65 -9.74 18.17
N PRO A 136 0.70 -10.68 18.39
CA PRO A 136 -0.69 -10.43 18.02
C PRO A 136 -1.22 -9.19 18.74
N SER A 137 -2.00 -8.37 18.02
CA SER A 137 -2.71 -7.23 18.60
C SER A 137 -4.22 -7.43 18.43
N ALA A 138 -4.98 -6.92 19.40
CA ALA A 138 -6.43 -6.98 19.33
C ALA A 138 -6.97 -6.02 18.27
N PRO A 139 -8.03 -6.38 17.53
CA PRO A 139 -8.69 -5.48 16.61
C PRO A 139 -9.31 -4.29 17.36
N PRO A 140 -9.39 -3.11 16.73
CA PRO A 140 -10.11 -1.98 17.29
C PRO A 140 -11.60 -2.32 17.39
N ARG A 141 -12.28 -1.77 18.41
CA ARG A 141 -13.70 -2.04 18.67
C ARG A 141 -14.62 -1.57 17.55
N GLU A 142 -14.18 -0.56 16.81
CA GLU A 142 -14.92 0.05 15.70
C GLU A 142 -14.80 -0.74 14.39
N LEU A 143 -13.97 -1.78 14.36
CA LEU A 143 -13.87 -2.65 13.20
C LEU A 143 -15.18 -3.45 13.08
N PRO A 144 -15.93 -3.33 11.97
CA PRO A 144 -17.16 -4.08 11.77
C PRO A 144 -16.85 -5.58 11.59
N GLU A 145 -17.89 -6.40 11.78
CA GLU A 145 -17.83 -7.80 11.38
C GLU A 145 -17.47 -7.88 9.88
N PRO A 146 -16.54 -8.75 9.51
CA PRO A 146 -16.12 -8.86 8.12
C PRO A 146 -17.27 -9.26 7.19
N GLY A 147 -17.41 -8.55 6.10
CA GLY A 147 -18.28 -8.95 5.01
C GLY A 147 -17.76 -10.21 4.29
N PRO A 148 -18.46 -10.66 3.22
CA PRO A 148 -17.98 -11.77 2.41
C PRO A 148 -16.59 -11.47 1.85
N PRO A 149 -15.62 -12.42 1.96
CA PRO A 149 -14.23 -12.17 1.66
C PRO A 149 -14.00 -11.86 0.18
N ALA A 150 -13.19 -10.83 -0.06
CA ALA A 150 -12.69 -10.48 -1.37
C ALA A 150 -11.19 -10.77 -1.47
N ARG A 151 -10.69 -10.85 -2.70
CA ARG A 151 -9.27 -10.90 -3.04
C ARG A 151 -8.81 -9.51 -3.46
N PHE A 152 -7.70 -9.04 -2.95
CA PHE A 152 -7.05 -7.85 -3.44
C PHE A 152 -6.17 -8.22 -4.64
N ASP A 153 -6.71 -8.09 -5.86
CA ASP A 153 -6.08 -8.67 -7.06
C ASP A 153 -4.97 -7.81 -7.63
N LEU A 154 -5.10 -6.49 -7.62
CA LEU A 154 -4.23 -5.63 -8.39
C LEU A 154 -4.16 -4.21 -7.82
N ILE A 155 -2.96 -3.64 -7.85
CA ILE A 155 -2.73 -2.19 -7.75
C ILE A 155 -2.37 -1.68 -9.14
N GLU A 156 -3.14 -0.75 -9.71
CA GLU A 156 -2.75 -0.04 -10.94
C GLU A 156 -2.12 1.29 -10.57
N HIS A 157 -0.86 1.47 -10.97
CA HIS A 157 -0.08 2.67 -10.71
C HIS A 157 0.39 3.28 -12.04
N HIS A 158 0.00 4.51 -12.29
CA HIS A 158 0.39 5.24 -13.49
C HIS A 158 1.73 5.91 -13.27
N VAL A 159 2.61 5.88 -14.29
CA VAL A 159 3.98 6.40 -14.22
C VAL A 159 4.37 7.13 -15.50
N SER A 160 5.13 8.22 -15.37
CA SER A 160 5.62 8.97 -16.52
C SER A 160 6.83 8.30 -17.19
N ASP A 161 7.67 7.63 -16.43
CA ASP A 161 8.80 6.83 -16.90
C ASP A 161 8.56 5.34 -16.59
N LEU A 162 7.95 4.65 -17.56
CA LEU A 162 7.65 3.22 -17.40
C LEU A 162 8.90 2.36 -17.29
N ASP A 163 9.94 2.67 -18.06
CA ASP A 163 11.16 1.87 -18.08
C ASP A 163 11.94 2.03 -16.77
N GLY A 164 11.98 3.26 -16.23
CA GLY A 164 12.54 3.54 -14.90
C GLY A 164 11.76 2.85 -13.79
N ALA A 165 10.41 2.88 -13.86
CA ALA A 165 9.57 2.21 -12.90
C ALA A 165 9.77 0.67 -12.95
N VAL A 166 9.81 0.08 -14.14
CA VAL A 166 10.09 -1.36 -14.30
C VAL A 166 11.45 -1.72 -13.70
N ARG A 167 12.49 -0.91 -13.95
CA ARG A 167 13.81 -1.15 -13.31
C ARG A 167 13.72 -1.11 -11.79
N LEU A 168 13.05 -0.12 -11.21
CA LEU A 168 12.90 -0.03 -9.76
C LEU A 168 12.16 -1.25 -9.19
N PHE A 169 10.97 -1.54 -9.72
CA PHE A 169 10.14 -2.61 -9.16
C PHE A 169 10.68 -4.02 -9.45
N ARG A 170 11.37 -4.22 -10.58
CA ARG A 170 11.97 -5.51 -10.95
C ARG A 170 13.35 -5.71 -10.34
N ASP A 171 14.29 -4.78 -10.61
CA ASP A 171 15.70 -5.02 -10.35
C ASP A 171 16.09 -4.69 -8.90
N VAL A 172 15.39 -3.74 -8.27
CA VAL A 172 15.65 -3.33 -6.88
C VAL A 172 14.70 -4.05 -5.92
N LEU A 173 13.41 -4.11 -6.26
CA LEU A 173 12.35 -4.67 -5.40
C LEU A 173 11.94 -6.10 -5.79
N ASP A 174 12.72 -6.78 -6.61
CA ASP A 174 12.63 -8.22 -6.93
C ASP A 174 11.28 -8.67 -7.53
N GLY A 175 10.54 -7.74 -8.15
CA GLY A 175 9.29 -8.04 -8.84
C GLY A 175 9.51 -8.86 -10.11
N GLN A 176 8.73 -9.91 -10.29
CA GLN A 176 8.79 -10.74 -11.50
C GLN A 176 7.91 -10.13 -12.59
N LEU A 177 8.49 -9.84 -13.76
CA LEU A 177 7.74 -9.30 -14.89
C LEU A 177 6.82 -10.39 -15.47
N ALA A 178 5.52 -10.27 -15.24
CA ALA A 178 4.51 -11.21 -15.69
C ALA A 178 3.97 -10.87 -17.08
N ALA A 179 3.87 -9.58 -17.42
CA ALA A 179 3.45 -9.09 -18.72
C ALA A 179 4.07 -7.74 -19.03
N ALA A 180 4.34 -7.50 -20.32
CA ALA A 180 4.76 -6.20 -20.83
C ALA A 180 4.20 -5.98 -22.24
N GLY A 181 3.86 -4.74 -22.56
CA GLY A 181 3.32 -4.36 -23.86
C GLY A 181 3.18 -2.85 -23.97
N ALA A 182 2.56 -2.35 -25.04
CA ALA A 182 2.44 -0.96 -25.40
C ALA A 182 2.05 -0.02 -24.22
N GLY A 183 3.06 0.48 -23.48
CA GLY A 183 2.85 1.40 -22.35
C GLY A 183 2.42 0.75 -21.04
N ILE A 184 2.52 -0.59 -20.91
CA ILE A 184 2.08 -1.34 -19.71
C ILE A 184 3.14 -2.35 -19.30
N ALA A 185 3.32 -2.53 -18.00
CA ALA A 185 4.08 -3.64 -17.39
C ALA A 185 3.36 -4.15 -16.14
N GLU A 186 3.25 -5.46 -15.99
CA GLU A 186 2.71 -6.08 -14.77
C GLU A 186 3.81 -6.85 -14.06
N LEU A 187 3.99 -6.53 -12.78
CA LEU A 187 4.97 -7.20 -11.91
C LEU A 187 4.24 -7.94 -10.79
N THR A 188 4.82 -9.08 -10.41
CA THR A 188 4.26 -9.97 -9.38
C THR A 188 5.29 -10.27 -8.30
N TRP A 189 4.78 -10.51 -7.08
CA TRP A 189 5.54 -10.96 -5.91
C TRP A 189 4.90 -12.20 -5.31
N PRO A 190 5.61 -12.92 -4.42
CA PRO A 190 5.08 -14.08 -3.72
C PRO A 190 3.69 -13.84 -3.12
N GLY A 191 2.82 -14.85 -3.17
CA GLY A 191 1.43 -14.74 -2.72
C GLY A 191 0.47 -14.14 -3.74
N GLY A 192 0.88 -14.03 -5.02
CA GLY A 192 0.02 -13.52 -6.10
C GLY A 192 -0.22 -12.01 -6.03
N LYS A 193 0.64 -11.29 -5.33
CA LYS A 193 0.57 -9.83 -5.17
C LYS A 193 1.04 -9.15 -6.44
N ARG A 194 0.32 -8.13 -6.92
CA ARG A 194 0.55 -7.56 -8.25
C ARG A 194 0.48 -6.04 -8.27
N ILE A 195 1.41 -5.43 -9.03
CA ILE A 195 1.35 -4.04 -9.44
C ILE A 195 1.38 -3.99 -10.98
N LYS A 196 0.40 -3.31 -11.56
CA LYS A 196 0.35 -2.97 -12.98
C LYS A 196 0.80 -1.52 -13.13
N LEU A 197 1.89 -1.32 -13.85
CA LEU A 197 2.40 -0.02 -14.21
C LEU A 197 1.82 0.37 -15.58
N VAL A 198 1.32 1.59 -15.70
CA VAL A 198 0.77 2.12 -16.95
C VAL A 198 1.43 3.46 -17.23
N ARG A 199 1.96 3.63 -18.45
CA ARG A 199 2.53 4.92 -18.87
C ARG A 199 1.44 5.96 -18.99
N ALA A 200 1.63 7.12 -18.36
CA ALA A 200 0.76 8.28 -18.47
C ALA A 200 1.57 9.56 -18.27
N ASP A 201 1.18 10.63 -18.95
CA ASP A 201 1.87 11.92 -18.89
C ASP A 201 1.26 12.87 -17.85
N GLY A 202 2.02 13.91 -17.47
CA GLY A 202 1.52 14.98 -16.61
C GLY A 202 1.32 14.61 -15.14
N LEU A 203 1.88 13.49 -14.69
CA LEU A 203 1.69 12.99 -13.34
C LEU A 203 2.56 13.73 -12.30
N PRO A 204 2.04 14.02 -11.11
CA PRO A 204 2.81 14.65 -10.04
C PRO A 204 3.94 13.73 -9.58
N LEU A 205 5.14 14.28 -9.46
CA LEU A 205 6.35 13.53 -9.04
C LEU A 205 6.62 12.25 -9.87
N GLY A 206 6.11 12.21 -11.11
CA GLY A 206 6.34 11.11 -12.04
C GLY A 206 5.41 9.90 -11.88
N GLY A 207 4.39 9.95 -11.01
CA GLY A 207 3.42 8.87 -10.89
C GLY A 207 2.27 9.14 -9.92
N ALA A 208 1.25 8.32 -10.03
CA ALA A 208 0.08 8.33 -9.14
C ALA A 208 -0.60 6.95 -9.13
N LEU A 209 -1.08 6.52 -7.96
CA LEU A 209 -1.98 5.36 -7.89
C LEU A 209 -3.28 5.72 -8.61
N HIS A 210 -3.69 4.88 -9.56
CA HIS A 210 -4.89 5.07 -10.35
C HIS A 210 -6.10 4.37 -9.73
N HIS A 211 -6.00 3.06 -9.49
CA HIS A 211 -7.03 2.30 -8.78
C HIS A 211 -6.47 1.04 -8.13
N ILE A 212 -7.26 0.48 -7.25
CA ILE A 212 -7.06 -0.86 -6.69
C ILE A 212 -8.24 -1.74 -7.09
N ARG A 213 -7.97 -3.02 -7.40
CA ARG A 213 -9.00 -3.97 -7.83
C ARG A 213 -9.20 -5.05 -6.79
N PHE A 214 -10.46 -5.31 -6.50
CA PHE A 214 -10.89 -6.45 -5.71
C PHE A 214 -11.83 -7.33 -6.51
N THR A 215 -11.72 -8.66 -6.33
CA THR A 215 -12.63 -9.64 -6.89
C THR A 215 -13.28 -10.44 -5.76
N ARG A 216 -14.59 -10.58 -5.79
CA ARG A 216 -15.31 -11.46 -4.88
C ARG A 216 -15.38 -12.87 -5.44
N THR A 217 -15.18 -13.85 -4.54
CA THR A 217 -15.12 -15.27 -4.91
C THR A 217 -16.44 -16.02 -4.72
N ALA A 218 -17.36 -15.49 -3.90
CA ALA A 218 -18.54 -16.25 -3.46
C ALA A 218 -19.89 -15.71 -3.93
N ALA A 219 -20.06 -14.40 -4.04
CA ALA A 219 -21.29 -13.78 -4.56
C ALA A 219 -20.96 -12.36 -5.06
N ALA A 220 -21.58 -11.95 -6.16
CA ALA A 220 -21.47 -10.58 -6.63
C ALA A 220 -21.95 -9.60 -5.56
N LEU A 221 -21.28 -8.44 -5.45
CA LEU A 221 -21.75 -7.34 -4.62
C LEU A 221 -23.14 -6.90 -5.11
N SER A 222 -24.06 -6.62 -4.18
CA SER A 222 -25.31 -5.95 -4.51
C SER A 222 -25.03 -4.57 -5.15
N ALA A 223 -26.00 -4.01 -5.85
CA ALA A 223 -25.87 -2.66 -6.39
C ALA A 223 -25.60 -1.63 -5.28
N ASP A 224 -26.29 -1.78 -4.15
CA ASP A 224 -26.15 -0.90 -2.97
C ASP A 224 -24.74 -1.00 -2.36
N ASP A 225 -24.18 -2.23 -2.25
CA ASP A 225 -22.81 -2.40 -1.75
C ASP A 225 -21.76 -1.81 -2.70
N ARG A 226 -21.98 -1.90 -4.02
CA ARG A 226 -21.09 -1.27 -5.01
C ARG A 226 -21.11 0.25 -4.91
N GLU A 227 -22.30 0.84 -4.79
CA GLU A 227 -22.46 2.28 -4.59
C GLU A 227 -21.81 2.73 -3.28
N ARG A 228 -22.08 2.02 -2.20
CA ARG A 228 -21.50 2.27 -0.87
C ARG A 228 -19.97 2.19 -0.92
N ALA A 229 -19.41 1.14 -1.52
CA ALA A 229 -17.96 1.01 -1.70
C ALA A 229 -17.36 2.18 -2.48
N GLY A 230 -18.02 2.62 -3.55
CA GLY A 230 -17.59 3.76 -4.36
C GLY A 230 -17.57 5.07 -3.57
N LEU A 231 -18.58 5.33 -2.75
CA LEU A 231 -18.65 6.51 -1.88
C LEU A 231 -17.56 6.49 -0.81
N LEU A 232 -17.37 5.35 -0.13
CA LEU A 232 -16.34 5.19 0.89
C LEU A 232 -14.93 5.32 0.31
N ALA A 233 -14.68 4.69 -0.84
CA ALA A 233 -13.41 4.79 -1.55
C ALA A 233 -13.08 6.25 -1.91
N LYS A 234 -14.06 7.00 -2.42
CA LYS A 234 -13.89 8.42 -2.75
C LYS A 234 -13.51 9.25 -1.51
N HIS A 235 -14.10 9.00 -0.35
CA HIS A 235 -13.72 9.68 0.90
C HIS A 235 -12.29 9.34 1.35
N LEU A 236 -11.78 8.17 0.96
CA LEU A 236 -10.40 7.74 1.20
C LEU A 236 -9.43 8.15 0.09
N GLY A 237 -9.86 8.97 -0.88
CA GLY A 237 -9.05 9.39 -2.02
C GLY A 237 -8.64 8.24 -2.93
N LEU A 238 -9.48 7.20 -3.05
CA LEU A 238 -9.23 6.00 -3.82
C LEU A 238 -10.26 5.81 -4.94
N THR A 239 -9.84 5.14 -5.99
CA THR A 239 -10.74 4.44 -6.92
C THR A 239 -10.62 2.95 -6.66
N VAL A 240 -11.75 2.30 -6.39
CA VAL A 240 -11.84 0.85 -6.16
C VAL A 240 -12.62 0.22 -7.30
N GLU A 241 -12.00 -0.67 -8.04
CA GLU A 241 -12.64 -1.50 -9.06
C GLU A 241 -13.11 -2.82 -8.41
N LEU A 242 -14.37 -3.14 -8.60
CA LEU A 242 -15.00 -4.35 -8.06
C LEU A 242 -15.36 -5.28 -9.22
N ALA A 243 -14.55 -6.32 -9.42
CA ALA A 243 -14.77 -7.38 -10.40
C ALA A 243 -15.52 -8.56 -9.76
N GLY A 244 -16.36 -9.22 -10.53
CA GLY A 244 -17.11 -10.40 -10.11
C GLY A 244 -18.40 -10.54 -10.85
#